data_173654d470d090b91bebeb78546309b5
#
_entry.id   173654d470d090b91bebeb78546309b5
#
_cell.length_a   1.000
_cell.length_b   1.000
_cell.length_c   1.000
_cell.angle_alpha   90.00
_cell.angle_beta   90.00
_cell.angle_gamma   90.00
#
_symmetry.space_group_name_H-M   'P 1'
#
loop_
_entity.id
_entity.type
_entity.pdbx_description
1 polymer ?
#
loop_
_entity_poly.entity_id
_entity_poly.type
_entity_poly.pdbx_seq_one_letter_code
_entity_poly.pdbx_strand_id
1 'polypeptide(L)'
;PVLLGIAIAIFSLARLMTYLLTYHPIAIWSFFFGLIIASALLVARQIGRWDWRSLLAFVAGAAAAWWITVATPAETPNDWWFVMLSGAIAICAMILPGISGAFILLLLGKYQYIMQAVGDLNIPVIVIFVVGAAAGIISFSHLLSWLLKHWHDVTVAVLMGFMVGSLNKVWPWKEVVETYTDSHGALQPLVERNVAPGHFEMLYERPSMLVEAVVLCVVGFLVIYGICLLYT
;
A
#
# COMPACT_ATOMS: atom_id res chain seq x y z
N PRO A 1 15.25 23.45 -12.03
CA PRO A 1 15.94 22.15 -12.17
C PRO A 1 15.26 21.06 -11.35
N VAL A 2 14.90 21.30 -10.05
CA VAL A 2 14.32 20.27 -9.16
C VAL A 2 12.99 19.74 -9.68
N LEU A 3 12.04 20.62 -10.04
CA LEU A 3 10.73 20.22 -10.57
C LEU A 3 10.84 19.43 -11.87
N LEU A 4 11.79 19.79 -12.75
CA LEU A 4 12.05 19.05 -13.97
C LEU A 4 12.60 17.65 -13.67
N GLY A 5 13.52 17.53 -12.73
CA GLY A 5 14.05 16.24 -12.25
C GLY A 5 12.95 15.34 -11.68
N ILE A 6 12.07 15.90 -10.86
CA ILE A 6 10.91 15.18 -10.30
C ILE A 6 9.98 14.72 -11.43
N ALA A 7 9.65 15.59 -12.39
CA ALA A 7 8.80 15.24 -13.52
C ALA A 7 9.40 14.09 -14.36
N ILE A 8 10.66 14.18 -14.72
CA ILE A 8 11.37 13.12 -15.47
C ILE A 8 11.36 11.82 -14.70
N ALA A 9 11.67 11.86 -13.38
CA ALA A 9 11.68 10.67 -12.53
C ALA A 9 10.29 10.02 -12.45
N ILE A 10 9.23 10.80 -12.26
CA ILE A 10 7.85 10.30 -12.21
C ILE A 10 7.47 9.65 -13.54
N PHE A 11 7.68 10.32 -14.68
CA PHE A 11 7.27 9.78 -15.98
C PHE A 11 8.08 8.54 -16.38
N SER A 12 9.39 8.53 -16.14
CA SER A 12 10.24 7.37 -16.47
C SER A 12 9.93 6.18 -15.56
N LEU A 13 9.80 6.42 -14.23
CA LEU A 13 9.50 5.37 -13.27
C LEU A 13 8.08 4.82 -13.45
N ALA A 14 7.10 5.68 -13.74
CA ALA A 14 5.73 5.25 -14.01
C ALA A 14 5.66 4.29 -15.20
N ARG A 15 6.32 4.62 -16.30
CA ARG A 15 6.38 3.72 -17.47
C ARG A 15 7.07 2.40 -17.16
N LEU A 16 8.21 2.46 -16.46
CA LEU A 16 8.93 1.26 -16.03
C LEU A 16 8.05 0.38 -15.13
N MET A 17 7.38 0.98 -14.13
CA MET A 17 6.49 0.25 -13.22
C MET A 17 5.30 -0.37 -13.96
N THR A 18 4.67 0.36 -14.86
CA THR A 18 3.57 -0.19 -15.69
C THR A 18 4.07 -1.37 -16.52
N TYR A 19 5.22 -1.26 -17.16
CA TYR A 19 5.81 -2.36 -17.91
C TYR A 19 6.08 -3.59 -17.04
N LEU A 20 6.75 -3.40 -15.89
CA LEU A 20 7.10 -4.49 -14.97
C LEU A 20 5.85 -5.15 -14.38
N LEU A 21 4.85 -4.38 -13.96
CA LEU A 21 3.59 -4.91 -13.42
C LEU A 21 2.78 -5.67 -14.46
N THR A 22 2.87 -5.27 -15.74
CA THR A 22 2.13 -5.92 -16.83
C THR A 22 2.82 -7.21 -17.29
N TYR A 23 4.14 -7.17 -17.49
CA TYR A 23 4.88 -8.28 -18.10
C TYR A 23 5.63 -9.17 -17.12
N HIS A 24 6.01 -8.63 -15.95
CA HIS A 24 6.78 -9.34 -14.91
C HIS A 24 6.21 -9.14 -13.50
N PRO A 25 4.90 -9.40 -13.28
CA PRO A 25 4.25 -9.11 -11.99
C PRO A 25 4.89 -9.89 -10.83
N ILE A 26 5.18 -11.18 -11.00
CA ILE A 26 5.81 -11.99 -9.95
C ILE A 26 7.16 -11.41 -9.54
N ALA A 27 7.98 -11.00 -10.50
CA ALA A 27 9.30 -10.44 -10.25
C ALA A 27 9.25 -9.17 -9.43
N ILE A 28 8.41 -8.19 -9.83
CA ILE A 28 8.31 -6.90 -9.15
C ILE A 28 7.67 -7.01 -7.76
N TRP A 29 6.64 -7.85 -7.62
CA TRP A 29 6.02 -8.10 -6.32
C TRP A 29 6.97 -8.80 -5.35
N SER A 30 7.77 -9.76 -5.82
CA SER A 30 8.80 -10.43 -5.02
C SER A 30 9.87 -9.45 -4.54
N PHE A 31 10.32 -8.55 -5.41
CA PHE A 31 11.26 -7.51 -5.05
C PHE A 31 10.71 -6.58 -3.96
N PHE A 32 9.47 -6.11 -4.12
CA PHE A 32 8.81 -5.28 -3.09
C PHE A 32 8.57 -6.04 -1.78
N PHE A 33 8.26 -7.33 -1.85
CA PHE A 33 8.13 -8.16 -0.67
C PHE A 33 9.42 -8.17 0.16
N GLY A 34 10.57 -8.34 -0.49
CA GLY A 34 11.88 -8.25 0.14
C GLY A 34 12.19 -6.86 0.73
N LEU A 35 11.86 -5.78 -0.01
CA LEU A 35 12.01 -4.40 0.48
C LEU A 35 11.22 -4.17 1.78
N ILE A 36 9.96 -4.62 1.83
CA ILE A 36 9.09 -4.42 3.01
C ILE A 36 9.62 -5.21 4.20
N ILE A 37 10.06 -6.45 4.02
CA ILE A 37 10.65 -7.25 5.11
C ILE A 37 11.88 -6.53 5.69
N ALA A 38 12.81 -6.09 4.84
CA ALA A 38 14.00 -5.38 5.29
C ALA A 38 13.63 -4.09 6.03
N SER A 39 12.70 -3.31 5.48
CA SER A 39 12.24 -2.06 6.09
C SER A 39 11.55 -2.32 7.44
N ALA A 40 10.72 -3.36 7.56
CA ALA A 40 10.09 -3.73 8.82
C ALA A 40 11.12 -4.10 9.90
N LEU A 41 12.17 -4.85 9.52
CA LEU A 41 13.26 -5.19 10.44
C LEU A 41 14.08 -3.97 10.88
N LEU A 42 14.27 -2.97 10.00
CA LEU A 42 14.93 -1.73 10.37
C LEU A 42 14.07 -0.89 11.31
N VAL A 43 12.78 -0.82 11.06
CA VAL A 43 11.81 -0.15 11.96
C VAL A 43 11.77 -0.86 13.31
N ALA A 44 11.85 -2.20 13.33
CA ALA A 44 11.91 -2.97 14.58
C ALA A 44 13.10 -2.57 15.47
N ARG A 45 14.23 -2.17 14.89
CA ARG A 45 15.41 -1.72 15.65
C ARG A 45 15.21 -0.39 16.37
N GLN A 46 14.19 0.40 15.98
CA GLN A 46 13.85 1.65 16.63
C GLN A 46 13.03 1.43 17.92
N ILE A 47 12.52 0.22 18.14
CA ILE A 47 11.81 -0.14 19.37
C ILE A 47 12.86 -0.39 20.45
N GLY A 48 12.90 0.51 21.44
CA GLY A 48 13.88 0.45 22.52
C GLY A 48 13.65 -0.72 23.48
N ARG A 49 12.38 -1.07 23.74
CA ARG A 49 12.01 -2.18 24.61
C ARG A 49 10.80 -2.93 24.04
N TRP A 50 10.96 -4.23 23.84
CA TRP A 50 9.88 -5.15 23.50
C TRP A 50 9.18 -5.61 24.78
N ASP A 51 8.21 -4.84 25.22
CA ASP A 51 7.31 -5.24 26.28
C ASP A 51 6.02 -5.84 25.72
N TRP A 52 5.15 -6.34 26.61
CA TRP A 52 3.89 -6.95 26.22
C TRP A 52 2.96 -5.97 25.49
N ARG A 53 3.07 -4.65 25.77
CA ARG A 53 2.27 -3.59 25.13
C ARG A 53 2.71 -3.39 23.69
N SER A 54 4.02 -3.32 23.44
CA SER A 54 4.59 -3.22 22.09
C SER A 54 4.27 -4.46 21.26
N LEU A 55 4.31 -5.67 21.88
CA LEU A 55 3.95 -6.90 21.21
C LEU A 55 2.46 -6.93 20.81
N LEU A 56 1.56 -6.56 21.72
CA LEU A 56 0.13 -6.44 21.42
C LEU A 56 -0.14 -5.40 20.33
N ALA A 57 0.53 -4.26 20.40
CA ALA A 57 0.43 -3.19 19.41
C ALA A 57 0.87 -3.67 18.02
N PHE A 58 1.98 -4.40 17.94
CA PHE A 58 2.47 -5.02 16.71
C PHE A 58 1.43 -5.99 16.13
N VAL A 59 0.92 -6.92 16.95
CA VAL A 59 -0.09 -7.90 16.51
C VAL A 59 -1.38 -7.19 16.06
N ALA A 60 -1.83 -6.18 16.81
CA ALA A 60 -3.01 -5.41 16.45
C ALA A 60 -2.83 -4.67 15.11
N GLY A 61 -1.67 -4.03 14.90
CA GLY A 61 -1.33 -3.39 13.63
C GLY A 61 -1.27 -4.38 12.46
N ALA A 62 -0.65 -5.54 12.67
CA ALA A 62 -0.56 -6.59 11.65
C ALA A 62 -1.94 -7.17 11.30
N ALA A 63 -2.77 -7.44 12.30
CA ALA A 63 -4.13 -7.93 12.11
C ALA A 63 -5.01 -6.89 11.39
N ALA A 64 -4.91 -5.61 11.76
CA ALA A 64 -5.65 -4.53 11.11
C ALA A 64 -5.24 -4.37 9.64
N ALA A 65 -3.95 -4.35 9.33
CA ALA A 65 -3.47 -4.27 7.96
C ALA A 65 -3.87 -5.51 7.15
N TRP A 66 -3.72 -6.70 7.71
CA TRP A 66 -4.15 -7.93 7.04
C TRP A 66 -5.66 -7.90 6.75
N TRP A 67 -6.48 -7.51 7.72
CA TRP A 67 -7.93 -7.40 7.55
C TRP A 67 -8.29 -6.41 6.43
N ILE A 68 -7.63 -5.26 6.38
CA ILE A 68 -7.81 -4.28 5.29
C ILE A 68 -7.48 -4.92 3.94
N THR A 69 -6.41 -5.73 3.84
CA THR A 69 -5.99 -6.32 2.56
C THR A 69 -6.93 -7.41 2.03
N VAL A 70 -7.74 -8.02 2.90
CA VAL A 70 -8.74 -9.06 2.52
C VAL A 70 -10.17 -8.50 2.47
N ALA A 71 -10.36 -7.24 2.86
CA ALA A 71 -11.68 -6.60 2.82
C ALA A 71 -12.15 -6.42 1.37
N THR A 72 -13.43 -6.68 1.15
CA THR A 72 -14.08 -6.46 -0.14
C THR A 72 -14.59 -5.02 -0.25
N PRO A 73 -14.58 -4.44 -1.47
CA PRO A 73 -15.15 -3.12 -1.69
C PRO A 73 -16.62 -3.03 -1.25
N ALA A 74 -16.98 -1.94 -0.61
CA ALA A 74 -18.34 -1.66 -0.18
C ALA A 74 -18.97 -0.55 -1.04
N GLU A 75 -20.26 -0.67 -1.31
CA GLU A 75 -21.02 0.43 -1.88
C GLU A 75 -21.31 1.47 -0.81
N THR A 76 -20.95 2.71 -1.07
CA THR A 76 -21.09 3.80 -0.11
C THR A 76 -21.76 5.02 -0.75
N PRO A 77 -22.47 5.87 0.02
CA PRO A 77 -23.19 7.01 -0.53
C PRO A 77 -22.24 8.06 -1.15
N ASN A 78 -22.72 8.77 -2.20
CA ASN A 78 -21.96 9.83 -2.87
C ASN A 78 -22.22 11.21 -2.25
N ASP A 79 -22.67 11.26 -1.00
CA ASP A 79 -22.91 12.50 -0.29
C ASP A 79 -21.60 13.27 -0.07
N TRP A 80 -21.68 14.59 -0.07
CA TRP A 80 -20.52 15.47 0.07
C TRP A 80 -19.68 15.22 1.33
N TRP A 81 -20.34 14.92 2.45
CA TRP A 81 -19.66 14.63 3.71
C TRP A 81 -18.88 13.30 3.64
N PHE A 82 -19.39 12.30 2.92
CA PHE A 82 -18.70 11.01 2.76
C PHE A 82 -17.54 11.13 1.77
N VAL A 83 -17.67 11.94 0.71
CA VAL A 83 -16.55 12.27 -0.19
C VAL A 83 -15.43 12.97 0.57
N MET A 84 -15.75 13.93 1.43
CA MET A 84 -14.77 14.59 2.29
C MET A 84 -14.09 13.61 3.25
N LEU A 85 -14.88 12.75 3.91
CA LEU A 85 -14.35 11.72 4.82
C LEU A 85 -13.46 10.71 4.10
N SER A 86 -13.84 10.28 2.88
CA SER A 86 -13.05 9.37 2.08
C SER A 86 -11.68 9.95 1.69
N GLY A 87 -11.62 11.25 1.39
CA GLY A 87 -10.36 11.98 1.18
C GLY A 87 -9.47 11.98 2.43
N ALA A 88 -10.07 12.26 3.60
CA ALA A 88 -9.35 12.23 4.87
C ALA A 88 -8.81 10.82 5.20
N ILE A 89 -9.62 9.78 5.07
CA ILE A 89 -9.21 8.40 5.36
C ILE A 89 -8.14 7.94 4.37
N ALA A 90 -8.30 8.24 3.08
CA ALA A 90 -7.33 7.83 2.06
C ALA A 90 -5.94 8.44 2.30
N ILE A 91 -5.85 9.72 2.66
CA ILE A 91 -4.57 10.36 2.94
C ILE A 91 -3.95 9.86 4.24
N CYS A 92 -4.76 9.59 5.28
CA CYS A 92 -4.27 8.97 6.51
C CYS A 92 -3.67 7.59 6.24
N ALA A 93 -4.31 6.79 5.39
CA ALA A 93 -3.80 5.49 4.99
C ALA A 93 -2.48 5.58 4.21
N MET A 94 -2.28 6.61 3.40
CA MET A 94 -1.00 6.83 2.70
C MET A 94 0.17 7.16 3.65
N ILE A 95 -0.10 7.70 4.82
CA ILE A 95 0.95 7.97 5.82
C ILE A 95 1.35 6.67 6.53
N LEU A 96 0.41 5.71 6.66
CA LEU A 96 0.69 4.41 7.24
C LEU A 96 1.53 3.56 6.27
N PRO A 97 2.65 3.00 6.71
CA PRO A 97 3.49 2.19 5.83
C PRO A 97 2.77 0.91 5.40
N GLY A 98 2.82 0.61 4.11
CA GLY A 98 2.26 -0.61 3.54
C GLY A 98 0.81 -0.53 3.07
N ILE A 99 0.12 0.62 3.21
CA ILE A 99 -1.25 0.80 2.72
C ILE A 99 -1.29 1.92 1.67
N SER A 100 -2.02 1.67 0.59
CA SER A 100 -2.24 2.64 -0.49
C SER A 100 -3.57 3.38 -0.28
N GLY A 101 -3.55 4.71 -0.37
CA GLY A 101 -4.78 5.51 -0.33
C GLY A 101 -5.74 5.19 -1.48
N ALA A 102 -5.22 4.90 -2.67
CA ALA A 102 -6.04 4.46 -3.81
C ALA A 102 -6.76 3.14 -3.50
N PHE A 103 -6.09 2.20 -2.84
CA PHE A 103 -6.70 0.95 -2.40
C PHE A 103 -7.81 1.19 -1.35
N ILE A 104 -7.59 2.11 -0.41
CA ILE A 104 -8.64 2.50 0.55
C ILE A 104 -9.83 3.14 -0.17
N LEU A 105 -9.60 4.00 -1.17
CA LEU A 105 -10.70 4.56 -1.97
C LEU A 105 -11.46 3.48 -2.74
N LEU A 106 -10.76 2.45 -3.24
CA LEU A 106 -11.39 1.30 -3.88
C LEU A 106 -12.28 0.54 -2.89
N LEU A 107 -11.80 0.26 -1.68
CA LEU A 107 -12.56 -0.39 -0.62
C LEU A 107 -13.79 0.42 -0.19
N LEU A 108 -13.69 1.75 -0.19
CA LEU A 108 -14.80 2.65 0.08
C LEU A 108 -15.74 2.84 -1.13
N GLY A 109 -15.50 2.17 -2.26
CA GLY A 109 -16.28 2.33 -3.49
C GLY A 109 -16.20 3.75 -4.09
N LYS A 110 -15.18 4.54 -3.71
CA LYS A 110 -15.03 5.95 -4.14
C LYS A 110 -14.00 6.15 -5.23
N TYR A 111 -13.16 5.16 -5.51
CA TYR A 111 -12.08 5.32 -6.48
C TYR A 111 -12.58 5.76 -7.86
N GLN A 112 -13.57 5.03 -8.41
CA GLN A 112 -14.12 5.35 -9.72
C GLN A 112 -14.85 6.70 -9.73
N TYR A 113 -15.64 6.99 -8.69
CA TYR A 113 -16.37 8.25 -8.55
C TYR A 113 -15.43 9.46 -8.56
N ILE A 114 -14.34 9.39 -7.82
CA ILE A 114 -13.34 10.46 -7.78
C ILE A 114 -12.58 10.57 -9.12
N MET A 115 -12.20 9.44 -9.73
CA MET A 115 -11.53 9.44 -11.03
C MET A 115 -12.40 10.01 -12.15
N GLN A 116 -13.70 9.70 -12.15
CA GLN A 116 -14.67 10.31 -13.08
C GLN A 116 -14.81 11.82 -12.82
N ALA A 117 -14.92 12.24 -11.54
CA ALA A 117 -15.00 13.65 -11.20
C ALA A 117 -13.77 14.43 -11.68
N VAL A 118 -12.57 13.81 -11.65
CA VAL A 118 -11.35 14.40 -12.21
C VAL A 118 -11.40 14.46 -13.74
N GLY A 119 -11.85 13.39 -14.39
CA GLY A 119 -12.00 13.35 -15.86
C GLY A 119 -13.00 14.36 -16.40
N ASP A 120 -14.13 14.50 -15.71
CA ASP A 120 -15.23 15.41 -16.06
C ASP A 120 -15.01 16.85 -15.56
N LEU A 121 -13.86 17.12 -14.89
CA LEU A 121 -13.54 18.40 -14.25
C LEU A 121 -14.66 18.89 -13.30
N ASN A 122 -15.25 17.95 -12.53
CA ASN A 122 -16.25 18.27 -11.53
C ASN A 122 -15.60 18.93 -10.31
N ILE A 123 -15.37 20.25 -10.42
CA ILE A 123 -14.65 21.04 -9.43
C ILE A 123 -15.25 20.93 -8.02
N PRO A 124 -16.58 20.98 -7.79
CA PRO A 124 -17.15 20.80 -6.46
C PRO A 124 -16.71 19.51 -5.76
N VAL A 125 -16.80 18.38 -6.43
CA VAL A 125 -16.41 17.08 -5.87
C VAL A 125 -14.92 17.04 -5.57
N ILE A 126 -14.07 17.52 -6.50
CA ILE A 126 -12.64 17.57 -6.33
C ILE A 126 -12.25 18.44 -5.13
N VAL A 127 -12.85 19.62 -4.99
CA VAL A 127 -12.57 20.54 -3.86
C VAL A 127 -12.95 19.89 -2.53
N ILE A 128 -14.15 19.29 -2.44
CA ILE A 128 -14.60 18.60 -1.22
C ILE A 128 -13.63 17.48 -0.85
N PHE A 129 -13.22 16.67 -1.82
CA PHE A 129 -12.24 15.60 -1.60
C PHE A 129 -10.88 16.14 -1.11
N VAL A 130 -10.35 17.17 -1.77
CA VAL A 130 -9.07 17.81 -1.41
C VAL A 130 -9.13 18.45 -0.03
N VAL A 131 -10.23 19.12 0.34
CA VAL A 131 -10.45 19.66 1.69
C VAL A 131 -10.44 18.54 2.73
N GLY A 132 -11.11 17.43 2.45
CA GLY A 132 -11.06 16.24 3.30
C GLY A 132 -9.63 15.71 3.46
N ALA A 133 -8.91 15.56 2.36
CA ALA A 133 -7.53 15.11 2.37
C ALA A 133 -6.61 16.07 3.16
N ALA A 134 -6.75 17.38 2.98
CA ALA A 134 -5.98 18.38 3.73
C ALA A 134 -6.28 18.32 5.24
N ALA A 135 -7.54 18.21 5.62
CA ALA A 135 -7.93 18.03 7.02
C ALA A 135 -7.38 16.73 7.61
N GLY A 136 -7.44 15.63 6.83
CA GLY A 136 -6.90 14.32 7.20
C GLY A 136 -5.40 14.36 7.46
N ILE A 137 -4.62 14.92 6.53
CA ILE A 137 -3.15 14.96 6.69
C ILE A 137 -2.74 15.80 7.90
N ILE A 138 -3.38 16.95 8.12
CA ILE A 138 -3.09 17.83 9.27
C ILE A 138 -3.42 17.09 10.57
N SER A 139 -4.64 16.57 10.69
CA SER A 139 -5.12 15.91 11.92
C SER A 139 -4.29 14.66 12.22
N PHE A 140 -4.05 13.82 11.22
CA PHE A 140 -3.31 12.58 11.41
C PHE A 140 -1.82 12.79 11.69
N SER A 141 -1.19 13.80 11.06
CA SER A 141 0.20 14.14 11.34
C SER A 141 0.38 14.63 12.77
N HIS A 142 -0.56 15.42 13.30
CA HIS A 142 -0.54 15.84 14.69
C HIS A 142 -0.74 14.65 15.64
N LEU A 143 -1.72 13.79 15.34
CA LEU A 143 -1.97 12.57 16.13
C LEU A 143 -0.73 11.66 16.15
N LEU A 144 -0.14 11.38 14.98
CA LEU A 144 1.02 10.51 14.88
C LEU A 144 2.25 11.12 15.61
N SER A 145 2.46 12.43 15.47
CA SER A 145 3.53 13.14 16.17
C SER A 145 3.33 13.09 17.69
N TRP A 146 2.10 13.24 18.17
CA TRP A 146 1.77 13.12 19.59
C TRP A 146 1.99 11.68 20.10
N LEU A 147 1.55 10.67 19.36
CA LEU A 147 1.75 9.26 19.69
C LEU A 147 3.25 8.90 19.77
N LEU A 148 4.03 9.34 18.78
CA LEU A 148 5.49 9.10 18.76
C LEU A 148 6.21 9.79 19.91
N LYS A 149 5.74 10.94 20.38
CA LYS A 149 6.34 11.64 21.53
C LYS A 149 6.02 10.99 22.87
N HIS A 150 4.81 10.44 23.02
CA HIS A 150 4.35 9.93 24.33
C HIS A 150 4.47 8.41 24.44
N TRP A 151 4.29 7.67 23.33
CA TRP A 151 4.31 6.20 23.29
C TRP A 151 5.11 5.69 22.08
N HIS A 152 6.38 6.11 22.00
CA HIS A 152 7.25 5.82 20.87
C HIS A 152 7.25 4.34 20.49
N ASP A 153 7.64 3.45 21.41
CA ASP A 153 7.82 2.02 21.14
C ASP A 153 6.52 1.33 20.70
N VAL A 154 5.40 1.68 21.35
CA VAL A 154 4.07 1.15 20.99
C VAL A 154 3.65 1.62 19.60
N THR A 155 3.87 2.90 19.29
CA THR A 155 3.51 3.47 17.99
C THR A 155 4.34 2.86 16.87
N VAL A 156 5.65 2.76 17.06
CA VAL A 156 6.56 2.14 16.10
C VAL A 156 6.20 0.65 15.89
N ALA A 157 5.82 -0.05 16.98
CA ALA A 157 5.36 -1.44 16.90
C ALA A 157 4.07 -1.59 16.08
N VAL A 158 3.08 -0.69 16.23
CA VAL A 158 1.89 -0.65 15.37
C VAL A 158 2.27 -0.44 13.91
N LEU A 159 3.12 0.56 13.61
CA LEU A 159 3.55 0.85 12.25
C LEU A 159 4.28 -0.33 11.61
N MET A 160 5.17 -0.98 12.35
CA MET A 160 5.82 -2.22 11.93
C MET A 160 4.80 -3.33 11.67
N GLY A 161 3.79 -3.46 12.56
CA GLY A 161 2.69 -4.40 12.37
C GLY A 161 1.95 -4.15 11.07
N PHE A 162 1.64 -2.89 10.74
CA PHE A 162 1.04 -2.52 9.45
C PHE A 162 1.89 -2.96 8.26
N MET A 163 3.21 -2.78 8.32
CA MET A 163 4.12 -3.25 7.25
C MET A 163 4.05 -4.77 7.09
N VAL A 164 4.10 -5.52 8.19
CA VAL A 164 4.05 -6.99 8.13
C VAL A 164 2.67 -7.48 7.67
N GLY A 165 1.58 -6.89 8.16
CA GLY A 165 0.23 -7.24 7.70
C GLY A 165 -0.02 -6.93 6.23
N SER A 166 0.59 -5.86 5.69
CA SER A 166 0.49 -5.48 4.28
C SER A 166 1.22 -6.43 3.33
N LEU A 167 2.14 -7.29 3.82
CA LEU A 167 2.80 -8.32 3.00
C LEU A 167 1.79 -9.23 2.32
N ASN A 168 0.61 -9.43 2.91
CA ASN A 168 -0.49 -10.15 2.28
C ASN A 168 -0.88 -9.53 0.92
N LYS A 169 -0.89 -8.19 0.80
CA LYS A 169 -1.22 -7.51 -0.47
C LYS A 169 -0.08 -7.56 -1.48
N VAL A 170 1.13 -7.74 -1.04
CA VAL A 170 2.34 -7.76 -1.89
C VAL A 170 2.77 -9.19 -2.27
N TRP A 171 2.00 -10.20 -1.87
CA TRP A 171 2.26 -11.60 -2.20
C TRP A 171 2.33 -11.80 -3.71
N PRO A 172 3.38 -12.44 -4.26
CA PRO A 172 3.62 -12.48 -5.70
C PRO A 172 2.62 -13.34 -6.50
N TRP A 173 2.10 -14.41 -5.89
CA TRP A 173 1.20 -15.35 -6.58
C TRP A 173 -0.24 -15.09 -6.18
N LYS A 174 -1.03 -14.61 -7.13
CA LYS A 174 -2.43 -14.23 -6.91
C LYS A 174 -3.34 -14.84 -7.96
N GLU A 175 -4.51 -15.22 -7.53
CA GLU A 175 -5.65 -15.56 -8.35
C GLU A 175 -6.60 -14.35 -8.41
N VAL A 176 -6.98 -13.93 -9.59
CA VAL A 176 -7.98 -12.88 -9.79
C VAL A 176 -9.36 -13.54 -9.72
N VAL A 177 -10.12 -13.23 -8.67
CA VAL A 177 -11.46 -13.77 -8.44
C VAL A 177 -12.52 -12.91 -9.12
N GLU A 178 -12.38 -11.58 -9.02
CA GLU A 178 -13.30 -10.62 -9.62
C GLU A 178 -12.53 -9.49 -10.30
N THR A 179 -13.08 -9.02 -11.43
CA THR A 179 -12.53 -7.90 -12.18
C THR A 179 -13.55 -6.77 -12.28
N TYR A 180 -13.08 -5.54 -12.40
CA TYR A 180 -13.91 -4.40 -12.77
C TYR A 180 -13.31 -3.72 -14.01
N THR A 181 -14.15 -3.00 -14.73
CA THR A 181 -13.72 -2.19 -15.88
C THR A 181 -13.41 -0.78 -15.39
N ASP A 182 -12.18 -0.34 -15.62
CA ASP A 182 -11.78 1.03 -15.26
C ASP A 182 -12.37 2.07 -16.22
N SER A 183 -12.15 3.37 -15.95
CA SER A 183 -12.63 4.48 -16.78
C SER A 183 -12.07 4.50 -18.20
N HIS A 184 -11.02 3.72 -18.49
CA HIS A 184 -10.39 3.57 -19.80
C HIS A 184 -10.83 2.30 -20.53
N GLY A 185 -11.79 1.53 -19.96
CA GLY A 185 -12.29 0.27 -20.53
C GLY A 185 -11.38 -0.93 -20.30
N ALA A 186 -10.33 -0.81 -19.47
CA ALA A 186 -9.45 -1.91 -19.14
C ALA A 186 -9.98 -2.72 -17.96
N LEU A 187 -9.91 -4.06 -18.07
CA LEU A 187 -10.24 -4.96 -16.97
C LEU A 187 -9.14 -4.90 -15.91
N GLN A 188 -9.51 -4.50 -14.69
CA GLN A 188 -8.63 -4.43 -13.54
C GLN A 188 -9.08 -5.44 -12.48
N PRO A 189 -8.16 -6.06 -11.72
CA PRO A 189 -8.53 -6.96 -10.65
C PRO A 189 -9.21 -6.18 -9.50
N LEU A 190 -10.40 -6.61 -9.12
CA LEU A 190 -11.14 -6.07 -7.98
C LEU A 190 -10.86 -6.88 -6.72
N VAL A 191 -11.02 -8.20 -6.81
CA VAL A 191 -10.76 -9.13 -5.73
C VAL A 191 -9.68 -10.10 -6.17
N GLU A 192 -8.59 -10.14 -5.40
CA GLU A 192 -7.46 -11.05 -5.60
C GLU A 192 -7.31 -11.97 -4.38
N ARG A 193 -7.00 -13.23 -4.62
CA ARG A 193 -6.72 -14.21 -3.60
C ARG A 193 -5.27 -14.68 -3.70
N ASN A 194 -4.57 -14.73 -2.58
CA ASN A 194 -3.22 -15.27 -2.54
C ASN A 194 -3.25 -16.79 -2.66
N VAL A 195 -2.42 -17.31 -3.54
CA VAL A 195 -2.28 -18.75 -3.79
C VAL A 195 -0.83 -19.20 -3.58
N ALA A 196 -0.64 -20.50 -3.34
CA ALA A 196 0.69 -21.08 -3.31
C ALA A 196 1.31 -21.14 -4.72
N PRO A 197 2.66 -21.09 -4.86
CA PRO A 197 3.33 -21.16 -6.16
C PRO A 197 2.92 -22.33 -7.02
N GLY A 198 2.82 -23.53 -6.43
CA GLY A 198 2.36 -24.75 -7.16
C GLY A 198 0.90 -24.67 -7.60
N HIS A 199 0.03 -24.02 -6.83
CA HIS A 199 -1.36 -23.83 -7.23
C HIS A 199 -1.47 -22.80 -8.38
N PHE A 200 -0.62 -21.77 -8.37
CA PHE A 200 -0.51 -20.80 -9.46
C PHE A 200 -0.14 -21.48 -10.79
N GLU A 201 0.82 -22.44 -10.77
CA GLU A 201 1.21 -23.20 -11.95
C GLU A 201 0.05 -24.02 -12.52
N MET A 202 -0.75 -24.65 -11.65
CA MET A 202 -1.93 -25.41 -12.08
C MET A 202 -3.03 -24.52 -12.66
N LEU A 203 -3.20 -23.32 -12.11
CA LEU A 203 -4.30 -22.43 -12.48
C LEU A 203 -4.06 -21.71 -13.81
N TYR A 204 -2.82 -21.27 -14.05
CA TYR A 204 -2.47 -20.43 -15.19
C TYR A 204 -1.63 -21.14 -16.26
N GLU A 205 -1.30 -22.43 -16.05
CA GLU A 205 -0.44 -23.23 -16.93
C GLU A 205 0.90 -22.54 -17.25
N ARG A 206 1.42 -21.77 -16.28
CA ARG A 206 2.66 -20.98 -16.37
C ARG A 206 3.58 -21.33 -15.21
N PRO A 207 4.92 -21.32 -15.41
CA PRO A 207 5.85 -21.57 -14.34
C PRO A 207 5.70 -20.52 -13.23
N SER A 208 5.78 -20.93 -11.97
CA SER A 208 5.70 -20.04 -10.81
C SER A 208 6.89 -19.11 -10.66
N MET A 209 7.96 -19.33 -11.43
CA MET A 209 9.22 -18.55 -11.36
C MET A 209 9.76 -18.44 -9.93
N LEU A 210 9.59 -19.49 -9.13
CA LEU A 210 9.89 -19.48 -7.69
C LEU A 210 11.34 -19.08 -7.40
N VAL A 211 12.30 -19.59 -8.17
CA VAL A 211 13.72 -19.28 -7.97
C VAL A 211 13.97 -17.78 -8.22
N GLU A 212 13.44 -17.22 -9.31
CA GLU A 212 13.55 -15.80 -9.61
C GLU A 212 12.88 -14.93 -8.55
N ALA A 213 11.71 -15.34 -8.07
CA ALA A 213 10.99 -14.66 -7.01
C ALA A 213 11.81 -14.59 -5.71
N VAL A 214 12.43 -15.72 -5.30
CA VAL A 214 13.28 -15.76 -4.11
C VAL A 214 14.53 -14.89 -4.31
N VAL A 215 15.18 -14.97 -5.46
CA VAL A 215 16.36 -14.15 -5.76
C VAL A 215 16.01 -12.66 -5.71
N LEU A 216 14.92 -12.24 -6.34
CA LEU A 216 14.49 -10.84 -6.33
C LEU A 216 14.04 -10.36 -4.95
N CYS A 217 13.41 -11.21 -4.15
CA CYS A 217 13.11 -10.92 -2.76
C CYS A 217 14.40 -10.66 -1.96
N VAL A 218 15.42 -11.50 -2.12
CA VAL A 218 16.73 -11.31 -1.48
C VAL A 218 17.40 -10.03 -1.99
N VAL A 219 17.34 -9.75 -3.28
CA VAL A 219 17.88 -8.49 -3.84
C VAL A 219 17.18 -7.29 -3.24
N GLY A 220 15.84 -7.28 -3.18
CA GLY A 220 15.08 -6.21 -2.55
C GLY A 220 15.45 -6.00 -1.08
N PHE A 221 15.61 -7.10 -0.34
CA PHE A 221 16.07 -7.06 1.04
C PHE A 221 17.48 -6.44 1.16
N LEU A 222 18.41 -6.88 0.33
CA LEU A 222 19.82 -6.40 0.36
C LEU A 222 19.94 -4.94 -0.05
N VAL A 223 19.10 -4.45 -0.95
CA VAL A 223 19.09 -3.02 -1.34
C VAL A 223 18.80 -2.14 -0.13
N ILE A 224 17.75 -2.41 0.64
CA ILE A 224 17.44 -1.63 1.83
C ILE A 224 18.50 -1.81 2.91
N TYR A 225 18.96 -3.04 3.14
CA TYR A 225 19.98 -3.31 4.14
C TYR A 225 21.32 -2.64 3.81
N GLY A 226 21.71 -2.66 2.52
CA GLY A 226 22.92 -2.00 2.03
C GLY A 226 22.84 -0.48 2.14
N ILE A 227 21.70 0.13 1.79
CA ILE A 227 21.48 1.57 1.99
C ILE A 227 21.61 1.91 3.48
N CYS A 228 21.01 1.13 4.37
CA CYS A 228 21.11 1.37 5.80
C CYS A 228 22.57 1.32 6.30
N LEU A 229 23.38 0.37 5.82
CA LEU A 229 24.80 0.27 6.18
C LEU A 229 25.63 1.46 5.69
N LEU A 230 25.24 2.09 4.58
CA LEU A 230 25.93 3.27 4.06
C LEU A 230 25.64 4.55 4.85
N TYR A 231 24.49 4.60 5.56
CA TYR A 231 24.04 5.77 6.31
C TYR A 231 24.23 5.63 7.84
N THR A 232 24.75 4.49 8.31
CA THR A 232 25.13 4.26 9.73
C THR A 232 26.61 4.38 9.92
#